data_a738d18f0f134c818d28840d8b391afe
#
_entry.id   a738d18f0f134c818d28840d8b391afe
#
_cell.length_a   1.000
_cell.length_b   1.000
_cell.length_c   1.000
_cell.angle_alpha   90.00
_cell.angle_beta   90.00
_cell.angle_gamma   90.00
#
_symmetry.space_group_name_H-M   'P 1'
#
loop_
_entity.id
_entity.type
_entity.pdbx_description
1 polymer ?
#
loop_
_entity_poly.entity_id
_entity_poly.type
_entity_poly.pdbx_seq_one_letter_code
_entity_poly.pdbx_strand_id
1 'polypeptide(L)'
;MRLDPRAPLVLDTRELGRRPGSQRLQTLTAPAPADLGIEVLRVPEGSPIDFELRLEAVMEGVLVTGQARTGLEGECVRCLGEIHEDLVADFQELFVYEEKDDETDDEDSGTSRLEGDLLDLEPLLRDAVVLSLPFQPLCQDDCPGLCIECGARLADDPDHQHEEPIDPRWAALQGLTQDDQAGTPADKRSE
;
A
#
# COMPACT_ATOMS: atom_id res chain seq x y z
N MET A 1 5.74 27.10 -8.84
CA MET A 1 4.98 27.45 -7.60
C MET A 1 6.01 27.59 -6.50
N ARG A 2 6.05 28.68 -5.71
CA ARG A 2 7.07 28.82 -4.67
C ARG A 2 6.70 28.01 -3.44
N LEU A 3 7.65 27.21 -2.94
CA LEU A 3 7.46 26.43 -1.71
C LEU A 3 7.27 27.36 -0.49
N ASP A 4 6.30 27.02 0.35
CA ASP A 4 6.12 27.71 1.63
C ASP A 4 7.02 27.04 2.70
N PRO A 5 8.01 27.75 3.25
CA PRO A 5 8.89 27.18 4.27
C PRO A 5 8.18 26.81 5.58
N ARG A 6 6.91 27.14 5.73
CA ARG A 6 6.07 26.77 6.87
C ARG A 6 5.20 25.54 6.61
N ALA A 7 5.16 25.04 5.37
CA ALA A 7 4.41 23.85 5.05
C ALA A 7 5.00 22.62 5.78
N PRO A 8 4.17 21.72 6.30
CA PRO A 8 4.62 20.62 7.19
C PRO A 8 5.65 19.67 6.55
N LEU A 9 5.60 19.51 5.22
CA LEU A 9 6.48 18.60 4.46
C LEU A 9 7.60 19.33 3.71
N VAL A 10 7.77 20.66 3.92
CA VAL A 10 8.85 21.43 3.33
C VAL A 10 10.01 21.54 4.32
N LEU A 11 11.18 21.08 3.91
CA LEU A 11 12.40 21.12 4.71
C LEU A 11 13.34 22.26 4.28
N ASP A 12 13.95 22.91 5.27
CA ASP A 12 14.96 23.92 5.07
C ASP A 12 16.37 23.30 5.24
N THR A 13 17.16 23.34 4.17
CA THR A 13 18.50 22.75 4.11
C THR A 13 19.63 23.72 4.41
N ARG A 14 19.34 25.00 4.74
CA ARG A 14 20.38 26.03 5.00
C ARG A 14 21.39 25.63 6.06
N GLU A 15 20.92 24.95 7.13
CA GLU A 15 21.82 24.49 8.20
C GLU A 15 22.73 23.33 7.79
N LEU A 16 22.32 22.52 6.79
CA LEU A 16 23.16 21.48 6.22
C LEU A 16 24.34 22.09 5.45
N GLY A 17 24.09 23.23 4.78
CA GLY A 17 25.01 23.85 3.87
C GLY A 17 25.25 23.06 2.60
N ARG A 18 26.08 23.60 1.68
CA ARG A 18 26.36 22.97 0.37
C ARG A 18 27.73 22.30 0.30
N ARG A 19 28.37 22.07 1.45
CA ARG A 19 29.67 21.39 1.47
C ARG A 19 29.47 19.88 1.33
N PRO A 20 29.98 19.26 0.25
CA PRO A 20 29.86 17.82 0.06
C PRO A 20 30.39 17.04 1.26
N GLY A 21 29.63 16.03 1.69
CA GLY A 21 29.91 15.22 2.86
C GLY A 21 29.34 15.77 4.18
N SER A 22 28.72 16.97 4.18
CA SER A 22 27.96 17.43 5.34
C SER A 22 26.71 16.59 5.50
N GLN A 23 26.40 16.17 6.74
CA GLN A 23 25.25 15.33 7.05
C GLN A 23 24.46 15.89 8.21
N ARG A 24 23.14 15.68 8.18
CA ARG A 24 22.23 16.03 9.27
C ARG A 24 21.20 14.93 9.46
N LEU A 25 21.02 14.49 10.69
CA LEU A 25 19.89 13.64 11.08
C LEU A 25 18.77 14.53 11.58
N GLN A 26 17.56 14.25 11.16
CA GLN A 26 16.37 15.01 11.54
C GLN A 26 15.20 14.07 11.75
N THR A 27 14.47 14.28 12.83
CA THR A 27 13.16 13.66 13.07
C THR A 27 12.09 14.74 13.04
N LEU A 28 10.96 14.45 12.45
CA LEU A 28 9.80 15.34 12.47
C LEU A 28 8.52 14.54 12.42
N THR A 29 7.45 15.12 12.91
CA THR A 29 6.09 14.60 12.74
C THR A 29 5.31 15.61 11.92
N ALA A 30 4.65 15.17 10.86
CA ALA A 30 3.82 16.01 10.00
C ALA A 30 2.44 15.37 9.81
N PRO A 31 1.38 16.18 9.57
CA PRO A 31 0.08 15.65 9.21
C PRO A 31 0.11 15.05 7.81
N ALA A 32 -0.61 13.94 7.61
CA ALA A 32 -0.78 13.31 6.32
C ALA A 32 -1.51 14.25 5.34
N PRO A 33 -1.01 14.42 4.10
CA PRO A 33 -1.73 15.15 3.07
C PRO A 33 -3.00 14.38 2.66
N ALA A 34 -3.93 15.09 2.00
CA ALA A 34 -5.12 14.47 1.42
C ALA A 34 -4.72 13.42 0.36
N ASP A 35 -5.57 12.40 0.19
CA ASP A 35 -5.45 11.37 -0.86
C ASP A 35 -4.07 10.65 -0.88
N LEU A 36 -3.53 10.33 0.30
CA LEU A 36 -2.28 9.57 0.44
C LEU A 36 -2.56 8.07 0.48
N GLY A 37 -2.34 7.36 -0.63
CA GLY A 37 -2.54 5.92 -0.77
C GLY A 37 -3.25 5.52 -2.05
N ILE A 38 -3.99 4.41 -2.00
CA ILE A 38 -4.81 3.89 -3.10
C ILE A 38 -6.29 3.83 -2.68
N GLU A 39 -7.20 3.53 -3.62
CA GLU A 39 -8.65 3.55 -3.37
C GLU A 39 -9.08 2.65 -2.20
N VAL A 40 -8.46 1.47 -2.05
CA VAL A 40 -8.83 0.46 -1.06
C VAL A 40 -8.01 0.49 0.23
N LEU A 41 -6.87 1.23 0.25
CA LEU A 41 -5.97 1.32 1.40
C LEU A 41 -5.24 2.66 1.38
N ARG A 42 -5.37 3.45 2.43
CA ARG A 42 -4.83 4.81 2.50
C ARG A 42 -4.41 5.22 3.90
N VAL A 43 -3.60 6.25 3.96
CA VAL A 43 -3.30 6.98 5.20
C VAL A 43 -4.42 8.01 5.40
N PRO A 44 -5.10 8.03 6.56
CA PRO A 44 -6.14 9.05 6.83
C PRO A 44 -5.58 10.46 6.79
N GLU A 45 -6.28 11.38 6.11
CA GLU A 45 -5.87 12.78 6.04
C GLU A 45 -5.70 13.39 7.44
N GLY A 46 -4.59 14.09 7.64
CA GLY A 46 -4.28 14.76 8.91
C GLY A 46 -3.77 13.82 10.00
N SER A 47 -3.72 12.50 9.79
CA SER A 47 -3.07 11.58 10.74
C SER A 47 -1.57 11.87 10.85
N PRO A 48 -0.94 11.59 12.00
CA PRO A 48 0.48 11.86 12.17
C PRO A 48 1.32 10.88 11.34
N ILE A 49 2.33 11.43 10.67
CA ILE A 49 3.40 10.68 10.02
C ILE A 49 4.70 11.03 10.71
N ASP A 50 5.37 10.03 11.26
CA ASP A 50 6.66 10.19 11.91
C ASP A 50 7.78 9.89 10.93
N PHE A 51 8.68 10.86 10.75
CA PHE A 51 9.82 10.77 9.84
C PHE A 51 11.13 10.65 10.60
N GLU A 52 11.98 9.73 10.14
CA GLU A 52 13.39 9.66 10.50
C GLU A 52 14.21 9.90 9.22
N LEU A 53 14.90 11.03 9.15
CA LEU A 53 15.56 11.50 7.93
C LEU A 53 17.06 11.66 8.13
N ARG A 54 17.82 11.34 7.10
CA ARG A 54 19.21 11.69 6.92
C ARG A 54 19.34 12.53 5.67
N LEU A 55 19.81 13.74 5.84
CA LEU A 55 20.11 14.67 4.78
C LEU A 55 21.63 14.68 4.56
N GLU A 56 22.10 14.54 3.34
CA GLU A 56 23.51 14.55 2.99
C GLU A 56 23.75 15.48 1.81
N ALA A 57 24.60 16.50 2.00
CA ALA A 57 25.01 17.37 0.92
C ALA A 57 25.98 16.63 -0.01
N VAL A 58 25.66 16.54 -1.28
CA VAL A 58 26.50 16.00 -2.35
C VAL A 58 26.85 17.11 -3.35
N MET A 59 27.66 16.81 -4.36
CA MET A 59 28.09 17.84 -5.32
C MET A 59 26.91 18.39 -6.13
N GLU A 60 25.93 17.56 -6.45
CA GLU A 60 24.81 17.87 -7.33
C GLU A 60 23.56 18.34 -6.60
N GLY A 61 23.48 18.13 -5.26
CA GLY A 61 22.28 18.42 -4.52
C GLY A 61 22.31 17.96 -3.06
N VAL A 62 21.14 17.61 -2.57
CA VAL A 62 20.92 17.01 -1.24
C VAL A 62 20.31 15.63 -1.42
N LEU A 63 21.02 14.60 -0.97
CA LEU A 63 20.50 13.25 -0.88
C LEU A 63 19.70 13.12 0.41
N VAL A 64 18.41 12.78 0.27
CA VAL A 64 17.49 12.50 1.38
C VAL A 64 17.30 10.99 1.46
N THR A 65 17.64 10.42 2.59
CA THR A 65 17.37 9.01 2.91
C THR A 65 16.56 8.96 4.19
N GLY A 66 15.52 8.17 4.24
CA GLY A 66 14.71 8.08 5.45
C GLY A 66 13.60 7.07 5.39
N GLN A 67 12.82 7.07 6.45
CA GLN A 67 11.59 6.30 6.56
C GLN A 67 10.46 7.16 7.11
N ALA A 68 9.24 6.85 6.67
CA ALA A 68 8.00 7.40 7.20
C ALA A 68 7.20 6.27 7.87
N ARG A 69 6.68 6.55 9.07
CA ARG A 69 5.83 5.62 9.84
C ARG A 69 4.47 6.23 10.05
N THR A 70 3.41 5.49 9.74
CA THR A 70 2.04 5.97 9.88
C THR A 70 1.06 4.80 9.92
N GLY A 71 -0.19 5.05 10.33
CA GLY A 71 -1.26 4.07 10.26
C GLY A 71 -1.96 4.09 8.90
N LEU A 72 -2.41 2.91 8.47
CA LEU A 72 -3.23 2.71 7.29
C LEU A 72 -4.65 2.33 7.68
N GLU A 73 -5.61 2.79 6.89
CA GLU A 73 -7.01 2.38 6.96
C GLU A 73 -7.50 1.98 5.58
N GLY A 74 -8.31 0.92 5.52
CA GLY A 74 -8.87 0.45 4.26
C GLY A 74 -9.80 -0.73 4.40
N GLU A 75 -10.00 -1.43 3.29
CA GLU A 75 -10.90 -2.56 3.20
C GLU A 75 -10.22 -3.78 2.58
N CYS A 76 -10.52 -4.96 3.13
CA CYS A 76 -10.08 -6.23 2.58
C CYS A 76 -10.72 -6.47 1.21
N VAL A 77 -9.93 -6.73 0.17
CA VAL A 77 -10.45 -6.96 -1.19
C VAL A 77 -11.26 -8.27 -1.33
N ARG A 78 -11.21 -9.17 -0.33
CA ARG A 78 -11.96 -10.42 -0.35
C ARG A 78 -13.25 -10.37 0.45
N CYS A 79 -13.25 -9.81 1.66
CA CYS A 79 -14.41 -9.85 2.56
C CYS A 79 -15.00 -8.47 2.84
N LEU A 80 -14.44 -7.39 2.28
CA LEU A 80 -14.82 -6.00 2.50
C LEU A 80 -14.83 -5.59 3.99
N GLY A 81 -14.04 -6.31 4.80
CA GLY A 81 -13.83 -5.96 6.20
C GLY A 81 -12.80 -4.86 6.34
N GLU A 82 -12.93 -4.04 7.39
CA GLU A 82 -12.00 -2.97 7.69
C GLU A 82 -10.59 -3.53 7.98
N ILE A 83 -9.58 -2.81 7.50
CA ILE A 83 -8.15 -3.06 7.75
C ILE A 83 -7.59 -1.84 8.46
N HIS A 84 -6.83 -2.08 9.53
CA HIS A 84 -6.02 -1.10 10.23
C HIS A 84 -4.64 -1.70 10.42
N GLU A 85 -3.62 -1.11 9.81
CA GLU A 85 -2.24 -1.62 9.83
C GLU A 85 -1.26 -0.47 10.00
N ASP A 86 -0.07 -0.76 10.52
CA ASP A 86 1.04 0.18 10.57
C ASP A 86 1.87 0.05 9.30
N LEU A 87 2.19 1.19 8.68
CA LEU A 87 3.07 1.28 7.53
C LEU A 87 4.44 1.85 7.94
N VAL A 88 5.48 1.24 7.41
CA VAL A 88 6.83 1.81 7.36
C VAL A 88 7.24 1.87 5.90
N ALA A 89 7.41 3.08 5.38
CA ALA A 89 7.84 3.33 4.01
C ALA A 89 9.25 3.89 4.02
N ASP A 90 10.20 3.15 3.44
CA ASP A 90 11.58 3.60 3.24
C ASP A 90 11.73 4.33 1.91
N PHE A 91 12.56 5.37 1.87
CA PHE A 91 12.80 6.13 0.66
C PHE A 91 14.20 6.70 0.59
N GLN A 92 14.64 6.96 -0.63
CA GLN A 92 15.87 7.68 -0.92
C GLN A 92 15.68 8.47 -2.21
N GLU A 93 16.02 9.77 -2.18
CA GLU A 93 15.86 10.66 -3.32
C GLU A 93 16.96 11.72 -3.32
N LEU A 94 17.45 12.07 -4.52
CA LEU A 94 18.38 13.16 -4.74
C LEU A 94 17.63 14.39 -5.21
N PHE A 95 17.65 15.44 -4.38
CA PHE A 95 17.15 16.76 -4.74
C PHE A 95 18.30 17.58 -5.31
N VAL A 96 18.28 17.86 -6.61
CA VAL A 96 19.34 18.59 -7.28
C VAL A 96 19.23 20.10 -7.03
N TYR A 97 20.39 20.78 -6.98
CA TYR A 97 20.41 22.25 -6.93
C TYR A 97 19.93 22.83 -8.25
N GLU A 98 19.18 23.94 -8.19
CA GLU A 98 18.87 24.72 -9.40
C GLU A 98 20.16 25.24 -10.03
N GLU A 99 20.45 24.88 -11.26
CA GLU A 99 21.48 25.50 -12.09
C GLU A 99 20.87 26.72 -12.79
N LYS A 100 21.59 27.86 -12.74
CA LYS A 100 21.11 29.15 -13.27
C LYS A 100 20.98 29.20 -14.80
N ASP A 101 21.45 28.19 -15.51
CA ASP A 101 21.58 28.17 -16.96
C ASP A 101 20.68 27.11 -17.66
N ASP A 102 19.90 26.34 -16.90
CA ASP A 102 19.01 25.33 -17.48
C ASP A 102 17.61 25.93 -17.77
N GLU A 103 17.53 26.68 -18.91
CA GLU A 103 16.23 27.09 -19.49
C GLU A 103 15.47 25.92 -20.14
N THR A 104 15.94 24.69 -19.98
CA THR A 104 15.17 23.51 -20.36
C THR A 104 14.28 23.13 -19.18
N ASP A 105 13.10 23.77 -19.13
CA ASP A 105 11.94 23.27 -18.38
C ASP A 105 11.50 21.90 -18.94
N ASP A 106 12.33 20.89 -18.77
CA ASP A 106 11.90 19.50 -18.89
C ASP A 106 11.17 19.14 -17.59
N GLU A 107 9.91 19.61 -17.49
CA GLU A 107 8.95 19.15 -16.46
C GLU A 107 8.78 17.61 -16.47
N ASP A 108 9.34 16.96 -17.46
CA ASP A 108 9.26 15.51 -17.72
C ASP A 108 10.50 14.73 -17.25
N SER A 109 11.49 15.39 -16.64
CA SER A 109 12.75 14.72 -16.26
C SER A 109 12.64 13.84 -15.01
N GLY A 110 11.51 13.87 -14.27
CA GLY A 110 11.29 13.08 -13.05
C GLY A 110 12.31 13.36 -11.94
N THR A 111 13.10 14.43 -12.06
CA THR A 111 14.17 14.77 -11.11
C THR A 111 13.66 15.76 -10.08
N SER A 112 13.74 15.39 -8.80
CA SER A 112 13.37 16.26 -7.70
C SER A 112 14.38 17.43 -7.58
N ARG A 113 13.88 18.66 -7.43
CA ARG A 113 14.71 19.88 -7.37
C ARG A 113 14.50 20.66 -6.07
N LEU A 114 15.57 21.29 -5.59
CA LEU A 114 15.45 22.29 -4.51
C LEU A 114 14.97 23.62 -5.09
N GLU A 115 14.05 24.29 -4.40
CA GLU A 115 13.75 25.71 -4.62
C GLU A 115 14.62 26.57 -3.68
N GLY A 116 15.77 27.02 -4.16
CA GLY A 116 16.76 27.69 -3.32
C GLY A 116 17.42 26.77 -2.30
N ASP A 117 16.98 26.83 -1.04
CA ASP A 117 17.41 25.95 0.04
C ASP A 117 16.23 25.13 0.64
N LEU A 118 15.09 25.10 -0.05
CA LEU A 118 13.89 24.35 0.36
C LEU A 118 13.72 23.11 -0.51
N LEU A 119 13.31 22.01 0.10
CA LEU A 119 12.88 20.79 -0.57
C LEU A 119 11.48 20.39 -0.10
N ASP A 120 10.69 19.81 -1.00
CA ASP A 120 9.37 19.30 -0.73
C ASP A 120 9.40 17.77 -0.62
N LEU A 121 9.04 17.26 0.56
CA LEU A 121 8.96 15.82 0.81
C LEU A 121 7.64 15.20 0.32
N GLU A 122 6.61 16.00 0.02
CA GLU A 122 5.29 15.44 -0.27
C GLU A 122 5.28 14.51 -1.49
N PRO A 123 5.89 14.85 -2.65
CA PRO A 123 5.94 13.94 -3.79
C PRO A 123 6.65 12.63 -3.46
N LEU A 124 7.82 12.73 -2.81
CA LEU A 124 8.60 11.56 -2.39
C LEU A 124 7.85 10.67 -1.41
N LEU A 125 7.14 11.27 -0.44
CA LEU A 125 6.29 10.54 0.50
C LEU A 125 5.17 9.78 -0.22
N ARG A 126 4.50 10.42 -1.20
CA ARG A 126 3.43 9.80 -1.98
C ARG A 126 3.92 8.57 -2.72
N ASP A 127 5.05 8.69 -3.40
CA ASP A 127 5.65 7.58 -4.14
C ASP A 127 6.05 6.45 -3.18
N ALA A 128 6.73 6.77 -2.08
CA ALA A 128 7.16 5.78 -1.10
C ALA A 128 5.99 5.02 -0.46
N VAL A 129 4.92 5.73 -0.07
CA VAL A 129 3.71 5.12 0.49
C VAL A 129 3.05 4.21 -0.54
N VAL A 130 2.74 4.72 -1.74
CA VAL A 130 2.03 3.94 -2.77
C VAL A 130 2.81 2.68 -3.16
N LEU A 131 4.14 2.78 -3.31
CA LEU A 131 4.99 1.64 -3.65
C LEU A 131 5.13 0.62 -2.51
N SER A 132 4.89 1.01 -1.26
CA SER A 132 4.93 0.14 -0.09
C SER A 132 3.61 -0.58 0.18
N LEU A 133 2.50 -0.14 -0.44
CA LEU A 133 1.19 -0.76 -0.24
C LEU A 133 1.08 -2.11 -0.97
N PRO A 134 0.40 -3.11 -0.37
CA PRO A 134 0.10 -4.35 -1.05
C PRO A 134 -0.93 -4.12 -2.17
N PHE A 135 -0.74 -4.76 -3.32
CA PHE A 135 -1.72 -4.72 -4.43
C PHE A 135 -3.10 -5.27 -4.05
N GLN A 136 -3.13 -6.19 -3.11
CA GLN A 136 -4.34 -6.85 -2.64
C GLN A 136 -4.34 -6.85 -1.11
N PRO A 137 -4.83 -5.80 -0.47
CA PRO A 137 -4.91 -5.75 0.98
C PRO A 137 -5.89 -6.80 1.50
N LEU A 138 -5.47 -7.62 2.45
CA LEU A 138 -6.23 -8.68 3.07
C LEU A 138 -6.26 -8.48 4.58
N CYS A 139 -7.41 -8.70 5.22
CA CYS A 139 -7.49 -8.64 6.69
C CYS A 139 -6.72 -9.79 7.37
N GLN A 140 -6.44 -10.88 6.64
CA GLN A 140 -5.60 -12.01 7.01
C GLN A 140 -5.20 -12.79 5.75
N ASP A 141 -4.07 -13.47 5.77
CA ASP A 141 -3.48 -14.14 4.59
C ASP A 141 -4.43 -15.14 3.92
N ASP A 142 -5.18 -15.87 4.72
CA ASP A 142 -6.13 -16.91 4.30
C ASP A 142 -7.59 -16.46 4.36
N CYS A 143 -7.85 -15.14 4.24
CA CYS A 143 -9.22 -14.61 4.27
C CYS A 143 -10.15 -15.40 3.34
N PRO A 144 -11.21 -16.07 3.83
CA PRO A 144 -12.11 -16.87 3.01
C PRO A 144 -12.99 -16.02 2.08
N GLY A 145 -13.10 -14.72 2.35
CA GLY A 145 -13.86 -13.79 1.52
C GLY A 145 -15.35 -13.78 1.79
N LEU A 146 -16.12 -13.46 0.74
CA LEU A 146 -17.57 -13.45 0.72
C LEU A 146 -18.09 -14.67 -0.06
N CYS A 147 -19.25 -15.14 0.32
CA CYS A 147 -19.99 -16.12 -0.46
C CYS A 147 -20.40 -15.51 -1.81
N ILE A 148 -20.10 -16.22 -2.90
CA ILE A 148 -20.40 -15.75 -4.26
C ILE A 148 -21.90 -15.70 -4.59
N GLU A 149 -22.74 -16.41 -3.83
CA GLU A 149 -24.19 -16.48 -4.07
C GLU A 149 -24.95 -15.42 -3.27
N CYS A 150 -24.64 -15.25 -1.97
CA CYS A 150 -25.41 -14.37 -1.09
C CYS A 150 -24.62 -13.22 -0.48
N GLY A 151 -23.29 -13.15 -0.69
CA GLY A 151 -22.45 -12.09 -0.15
C GLY A 151 -22.17 -12.18 1.36
N ALA A 152 -22.56 -13.27 2.03
CA ALA A 152 -22.25 -13.48 3.45
C ALA A 152 -20.74 -13.62 3.65
N ARG A 153 -20.20 -13.09 4.76
CA ARG A 153 -18.80 -13.27 5.12
C ARG A 153 -18.55 -14.70 5.59
N LEU A 154 -17.73 -15.44 4.85
CA LEU A 154 -17.41 -16.83 5.16
C LEU A 154 -16.59 -17.01 6.44
N ALA A 155 -15.92 -15.96 6.90
CA ALA A 155 -15.22 -15.95 8.18
C ALA A 155 -16.18 -16.00 9.39
N ASP A 156 -17.39 -15.44 9.24
CA ASP A 156 -18.40 -15.38 10.30
C ASP A 156 -19.23 -16.68 10.39
N ASP A 157 -19.30 -17.44 9.29
CA ASP A 157 -20.03 -18.71 9.20
C ASP A 157 -19.21 -19.71 8.35
N PRO A 158 -18.25 -20.43 8.96
CA PRO A 158 -17.39 -21.39 8.26
C PRO A 158 -18.15 -22.58 7.65
N ASP A 159 -19.32 -22.91 8.17
CA ASP A 159 -20.17 -24.00 7.69
C ASP A 159 -21.21 -23.51 6.66
N HIS A 160 -21.09 -22.25 6.21
CA HIS A 160 -22.00 -21.64 5.26
C HIS A 160 -22.07 -22.44 3.95
N GLN A 161 -23.25 -22.94 3.62
CA GLN A 161 -23.51 -23.75 2.42
C GLN A 161 -24.81 -23.30 1.75
N HIS A 162 -24.84 -23.43 0.44
CA HIS A 162 -26.07 -23.32 -0.34
C HIS A 162 -26.40 -24.67 -0.97
N GLU A 163 -27.69 -24.93 -1.18
CA GLU A 163 -28.07 -26.02 -2.05
C GLU A 163 -27.61 -25.67 -3.48
N GLU A 164 -26.62 -26.38 -4.00
CA GLU A 164 -26.14 -26.15 -5.36
C GLU A 164 -27.30 -26.46 -6.35
N PRO A 165 -27.81 -25.41 -7.05
CA PRO A 165 -28.79 -25.65 -8.11
C PRO A 165 -28.09 -26.43 -9.23
N ILE A 166 -28.46 -27.68 -9.42
CA ILE A 166 -27.88 -28.49 -10.50
C ILE A 166 -28.35 -27.91 -11.82
N ASP A 167 -27.37 -27.55 -12.69
CA ASP A 167 -27.68 -27.13 -14.05
C ASP A 167 -28.58 -28.18 -14.69
N PRO A 168 -29.79 -27.82 -15.21
CA PRO A 168 -30.74 -28.75 -15.82
C PRO A 168 -30.12 -29.62 -16.92
N ARG A 169 -29.03 -29.17 -17.57
CA ARG A 169 -28.30 -29.93 -18.58
C ARG A 169 -27.58 -31.16 -18.00
N TRP A 170 -27.23 -31.11 -16.71
CA TRP A 170 -26.51 -32.17 -16.00
C TRP A 170 -27.43 -33.05 -15.11
N ALA A 171 -28.71 -32.68 -15.00
CA ALA A 171 -29.66 -33.40 -14.17
C ALA A 171 -29.76 -34.90 -14.53
N ALA A 172 -29.60 -35.26 -15.78
CA ALA A 172 -29.59 -36.64 -16.25
C ALA A 172 -28.41 -37.48 -15.73
N LEU A 173 -27.29 -36.84 -15.33
CA LEU A 173 -26.10 -37.53 -14.82
C LEU A 173 -26.23 -37.90 -13.34
N GLN A 174 -27.12 -37.24 -12.58
CA GLN A 174 -27.36 -37.56 -11.17
C GLN A 174 -27.82 -38.98 -10.95
N GLY A 175 -28.59 -39.57 -11.90
CA GLY A 175 -29.02 -40.95 -11.83
C GLY A 175 -27.87 -41.96 -11.85
N LEU A 176 -26.75 -41.61 -12.47
CA LEU A 176 -25.59 -42.51 -12.59
C LEU A 176 -24.78 -42.64 -11.30
N THR A 177 -24.77 -41.59 -10.45
CA THR A 177 -24.03 -41.59 -9.19
C THR A 177 -24.76 -42.30 -8.05
N GLN A 178 -26.09 -42.54 -8.16
CA GLN A 178 -26.89 -43.25 -7.17
C GLN A 178 -26.85 -44.76 -7.34
N ASP A 179 -26.57 -45.27 -8.52
CA ASP A 179 -26.53 -46.72 -8.79
C ASP A 179 -25.29 -47.44 -8.23
N ASP A 180 -24.18 -46.72 -8.02
CA ASP A 180 -22.93 -47.30 -7.48
C ASP A 180 -22.96 -47.58 -5.96
N GLN A 181 -23.95 -47.07 -5.22
CA GLN A 181 -24.08 -47.33 -3.79
C GLN A 181 -25.03 -48.51 -3.43
N ALA A 182 -25.73 -49.10 -4.41
CA ALA A 182 -26.73 -50.14 -4.17
C ALA A 182 -26.21 -51.58 -4.41
N GLY A 183 -24.94 -51.80 -4.75
CA GLY A 183 -24.45 -53.07 -5.22
C GLY A 183 -23.30 -53.68 -4.44
N THR A 184 -23.52 -54.13 -3.18
CA THR A 184 -22.67 -55.20 -2.61
C THR A 184 -23.57 -56.25 -1.93
N PRO A 185 -23.94 -57.33 -2.61
CA PRO A 185 -24.58 -58.45 -1.93
C PRO A 185 -23.53 -59.21 -1.12
N ALA A 186 -23.78 -59.34 0.18
CA ALA A 186 -23.00 -60.18 1.08
C ALA A 186 -23.04 -61.64 0.60
N ASP A 187 -21.91 -62.15 0.11
CA ASP A 187 -21.73 -63.58 -0.16
C ASP A 187 -21.66 -64.33 1.16
N LYS A 188 -22.79 -65.04 1.49
CA LYS A 188 -22.82 -66.03 2.52
C LYS A 188 -22.26 -67.34 1.95
N ARG A 189 -20.97 -67.64 2.24
CA ARG A 189 -20.54 -69.05 2.20
C ARG A 189 -20.58 -69.64 3.59
N SER A 190 -21.53 -70.56 3.75
CA SER A 190 -21.57 -71.64 4.73
C SER A 190 -20.67 -72.79 4.24
N GLU A 191 -19.70 -73.21 5.08
CA GLU A 191 -19.38 -74.59 5.51
C GLU A 191 -18.11 -74.54 6.37
#